data_4e72c7b0a7c6290d467e0525eef8d06f
#
_entry.id   4e72c7b0a7c6290d467e0525eef8d06f
#
_cell.length_a   1.000
_cell.length_b   1.000
_cell.length_c   1.000
_cell.angle_alpha   90.00
_cell.angle_beta   90.00
_cell.angle_gamma   90.00
#
_symmetry.space_group_name_H-M   'P 1'
#
loop_
_entity.id
_entity.type
_entity.pdbx_description
1 polymer ?
#
loop_
_entity_poly.entity_id
_entity_poly.type
_entity_poly.pdbx_seq_one_letter_code
_entity_poly.pdbx_strand_id
1 'polypeptide(L)'
;VLVDEYGGKIASLFKGDPHAEFLKGLRNYITHTQLPVAQSNQTFGRDSCEITFTLPGEPLLEWKGWNGAQRAWIAGQGDAVAIVDAVDIYARKAGEFDKWLFDRIALKYQTEIDAHLRECVDFNREYDRVFGG
;
A
#
# COMPACT_ATOMS: atom_id res chain seq x y z
N VAL A 1 -2.97 15.91 18.76
CA VAL A 1 -2.96 14.53 19.27
C VAL A 1 -2.65 13.57 18.12
N LEU A 2 -1.98 12.45 18.41
CA LEU A 2 -1.54 11.48 17.38
C LEU A 2 -2.68 11.02 16.46
N VAL A 3 -3.90 10.89 16.99
CA VAL A 3 -5.08 10.49 16.20
C VAL A 3 -5.44 11.53 15.13
N ASP A 4 -5.36 12.80 15.47
CA ASP A 4 -5.66 13.90 14.53
C ASP A 4 -4.56 14.00 13.46
N GLU A 5 -3.30 13.85 13.87
CA GLU A 5 -2.16 13.80 12.96
C GLU A 5 -2.24 12.59 12.01
N TYR A 6 -2.67 11.45 12.51
CA TYR A 6 -2.90 10.23 11.72
C TYR A 6 -3.92 10.46 10.61
N GLY A 7 -5.08 11.00 10.95
CA GLY A 7 -6.12 11.34 9.98
C GLY A 7 -5.65 12.35 8.94
N GLY A 8 -4.92 13.38 9.37
CA GLY A 8 -4.33 14.38 8.49
C GLY A 8 -3.30 13.79 7.53
N LYS A 9 -2.43 12.90 8.00
CA LYS A 9 -1.42 12.24 7.15
C LYS A 9 -2.05 11.31 6.14
N ILE A 10 -3.04 10.48 6.52
CA ILE A 10 -3.81 9.66 5.59
C ILE A 10 -4.47 10.54 4.51
N ALA A 11 -5.13 11.62 4.93
CA ALA A 11 -5.79 12.51 3.98
C ALA A 11 -4.78 13.13 2.99
N SER A 12 -3.59 13.54 3.46
CA SER A 12 -2.57 14.12 2.60
C SER A 12 -2.01 13.17 1.55
N LEU A 13 -1.94 11.87 1.85
CA LEU A 13 -1.37 10.86 0.95
C LEU A 13 -2.41 10.26 0.00
N PHE A 14 -3.63 10.04 0.47
CA PHE A 14 -4.61 9.19 -0.23
C PHE A 14 -5.89 9.92 -0.63
N LYS A 15 -6.24 11.06 0.00
CA LYS A 15 -7.46 11.78 -0.35
C LYS A 15 -7.36 12.37 -1.75
N GLY A 16 -8.27 11.95 -2.62
CA GLY A 16 -8.29 12.37 -4.02
C GLY A 16 -7.20 11.75 -4.88
N ASP A 17 -6.43 10.78 -4.36
CA ASP A 17 -5.46 10.03 -5.15
C ASP A 17 -6.18 9.03 -6.06
N PRO A 18 -6.08 9.16 -7.40
CA PRO A 18 -6.82 8.32 -8.33
C PRO A 18 -6.43 6.85 -8.27
N HIS A 19 -5.17 6.54 -7.96
CA HIS A 19 -4.69 5.16 -7.82
C HIS A 19 -5.26 4.49 -6.57
N ALA A 20 -5.28 5.19 -5.44
CA ALA A 20 -5.89 4.69 -4.20
C ALA A 20 -7.40 4.48 -4.37
N GLU A 21 -8.10 5.42 -4.98
CA GLU A 21 -9.53 5.31 -5.26
C GLU A 21 -9.84 4.18 -6.25
N PHE A 22 -9.03 4.01 -7.28
CA PHE A 22 -9.15 2.89 -8.22
C PHE A 22 -8.96 1.54 -7.51
N LEU A 23 -7.90 1.36 -6.71
CA LEU A 23 -7.64 0.10 -6.01
C LEU A 23 -8.72 -0.24 -4.99
N LYS A 24 -9.27 0.77 -4.30
CA LYS A 24 -10.43 0.60 -3.42
C LYS A 24 -11.66 0.11 -4.19
N GLY A 25 -11.94 0.72 -5.33
CA GLY A 25 -13.02 0.31 -6.22
C GLY A 25 -12.79 -1.08 -6.82
N LEU A 26 -11.56 -1.40 -7.21
CA LEU A 26 -11.18 -2.71 -7.74
C LEU A 26 -11.41 -3.83 -6.71
N ARG A 27 -11.06 -3.59 -5.44
CA ARG A 27 -11.39 -4.51 -4.36
C ARG A 27 -12.89 -4.78 -4.29
N ASN A 28 -13.71 -3.75 -4.37
CA ASN A 28 -15.17 -3.89 -4.35
C ASN A 28 -15.67 -4.64 -5.59
N TYR A 29 -15.12 -4.33 -6.76
CA TYR A 29 -15.41 -5.05 -8.00
C TYR A 29 -15.16 -6.55 -7.84
N ILE A 30 -13.99 -6.93 -7.38
CA ILE A 30 -13.59 -8.35 -7.17
C ILE A 30 -14.52 -9.03 -6.16
N THR A 31 -14.90 -8.33 -5.10
CA THR A 31 -15.77 -8.88 -4.06
C THR A 31 -17.20 -9.12 -4.54
N HIS A 32 -17.71 -8.26 -5.42
CA HIS A 32 -19.13 -8.28 -5.83
C HIS A 32 -19.39 -8.85 -7.22
N THR A 33 -18.34 -9.08 -8.01
CA THR A 33 -18.47 -9.63 -9.36
C THR A 33 -17.62 -10.86 -9.57
N GLN A 34 -16.40 -10.66 -10.05
CA GLN A 34 -15.44 -11.71 -10.37
C GLN A 34 -14.03 -11.14 -10.44
N LEU A 35 -13.04 -12.02 -10.39
CA LEU A 35 -11.66 -11.61 -10.68
C LEU A 35 -11.57 -11.16 -12.15
N PRO A 36 -11.04 -9.97 -12.41
CA PRO A 36 -10.79 -9.53 -13.76
C PRO A 36 -9.71 -10.40 -14.41
N VAL A 37 -9.85 -10.64 -15.71
CA VAL A 37 -8.82 -11.37 -16.45
C VAL A 37 -7.67 -10.40 -16.73
N ALA A 38 -6.54 -10.62 -16.07
CA ALA A 38 -5.33 -9.88 -16.35
C ALA A 38 -4.68 -10.35 -17.66
N GLN A 39 -4.20 -9.41 -18.43
CA GLN A 39 -3.39 -9.66 -19.62
C GLN A 39 -1.93 -9.43 -19.27
N SER A 40 -1.06 -10.36 -19.65
CA SER A 40 0.38 -10.17 -19.55
C SER A 40 0.98 -9.94 -20.93
N ASN A 41 1.78 -8.89 -21.05
CA ASN A 41 2.57 -8.61 -22.23
C ASN A 41 4.04 -8.77 -21.88
N GLN A 42 4.76 -9.53 -22.70
CA GLN A 42 6.20 -9.74 -22.56
C GLN A 42 6.91 -9.07 -23.73
N THR A 43 7.82 -8.18 -23.43
CA THR A 43 8.67 -7.52 -24.43
C THR A 43 10.11 -7.95 -24.20
N PHE A 44 10.71 -8.57 -25.21
CA PHE A 44 12.09 -9.04 -25.16
C PHE A 44 12.98 -8.02 -25.89
N GLY A 45 13.92 -7.43 -25.15
CA GLY A 45 15.05 -6.67 -25.71
C GLY A 45 16.28 -7.56 -25.84
N ARG A 46 17.40 -6.98 -26.32
CA ARG A 46 18.66 -7.70 -26.51
C ARG A 46 19.21 -8.26 -25.19
N ASP A 47 19.09 -7.50 -24.10
CA ASP A 47 19.57 -7.83 -22.76
C ASP A 47 18.51 -7.59 -21.67
N SER A 48 17.23 -7.48 -22.06
CA SER A 48 16.14 -7.17 -21.14
C SER A 48 14.87 -7.96 -21.49
N CYS A 49 14.11 -8.32 -20.46
CA CYS A 49 12.75 -8.83 -20.58
C CYS A 49 11.86 -7.96 -19.70
N GLU A 50 10.89 -7.31 -20.31
CA GLU A 50 9.88 -6.54 -19.60
C GLU A 50 8.55 -7.28 -19.62
N ILE A 51 7.96 -7.44 -18.45
CA ILE A 51 6.65 -8.06 -18.27
C ILE A 51 5.71 -7.01 -17.70
N THR A 52 4.63 -6.73 -18.40
CA THR A 52 3.58 -5.83 -17.93
C THR A 52 2.28 -6.58 -17.74
N PHE A 53 1.53 -6.21 -16.70
CA PHE A 53 0.20 -6.73 -16.44
C PHE A 53 -0.81 -5.60 -16.55
N THR A 54 -1.85 -5.85 -17.35
CA THR A 54 -2.93 -4.88 -17.57
C THR A 54 -4.29 -5.53 -17.37
N LEU A 55 -5.27 -4.72 -17.02
CA LEU A 55 -6.68 -5.12 -16.99
C LEU A 55 -7.40 -4.47 -18.17
N PRO A 56 -8.26 -5.22 -18.91
CA PRO A 56 -9.07 -4.63 -19.97
C PRO A 56 -10.01 -3.57 -19.39
N GLY A 57 -10.00 -2.37 -19.96
CA GLY A 57 -10.79 -1.24 -19.45
C GLY A 57 -12.28 -1.41 -19.68
N GLU A 58 -12.69 -1.91 -20.85
CA GLU A 58 -14.10 -2.06 -21.23
C GLU A 58 -14.89 -2.94 -20.27
N PRO A 59 -14.46 -4.19 -19.93
CA PRO A 59 -15.18 -5.02 -18.97
C PRO A 59 -15.24 -4.40 -17.56
N LEU A 60 -14.20 -3.66 -17.16
CA LEU A 60 -14.25 -2.94 -15.87
C LEU A 60 -15.34 -1.87 -15.88
N LEU A 61 -15.47 -1.11 -16.98
CA LEU A 61 -16.45 -0.02 -17.11
C LEU A 61 -17.90 -0.50 -17.19
N GLU A 62 -18.16 -1.76 -17.52
CA GLU A 62 -19.50 -2.36 -17.47
C GLU A 62 -20.05 -2.40 -16.05
N TRP A 63 -19.21 -2.54 -15.05
CA TRP A 63 -19.65 -2.55 -13.67
C TRP A 63 -20.14 -1.18 -13.20
N LYS A 64 -21.33 -1.15 -12.62
CA LYS A 64 -21.99 0.10 -12.19
C LYS A 64 -21.55 0.59 -10.82
N GLY A 65 -20.77 -0.19 -10.08
CA GLY A 65 -20.34 0.13 -8.73
C GLY A 65 -19.20 1.16 -8.65
N TRP A 66 -18.58 1.54 -9.78
CA TRP A 66 -17.59 2.63 -9.82
C TRP A 66 -18.27 3.97 -9.54
N ASN A 67 -17.65 4.81 -8.70
CA ASN A 67 -18.05 6.20 -8.62
C ASN A 67 -17.62 7.00 -9.87
N GLY A 68 -18.09 8.24 -9.98
CA GLY A 68 -17.80 9.06 -11.17
C GLY A 68 -16.31 9.30 -11.41
N ALA A 69 -15.53 9.54 -10.35
CA ALA A 69 -14.09 9.79 -10.44
C ALA A 69 -13.32 8.52 -10.83
N GLN A 70 -13.66 7.37 -10.25
CA GLN A 70 -13.07 6.07 -10.59
C GLN A 70 -13.36 5.70 -12.04
N ARG A 71 -14.61 5.85 -12.48
CA ARG A 71 -15.01 5.59 -13.86
C ARG A 71 -14.28 6.48 -14.86
N ALA A 72 -14.17 7.77 -14.59
CA ALA A 72 -13.46 8.70 -15.43
C ALA A 72 -11.97 8.36 -15.52
N TRP A 73 -11.36 7.96 -14.41
CA TRP A 73 -9.97 7.55 -14.38
C TRP A 73 -9.72 6.28 -15.21
N ILE A 74 -10.57 5.25 -15.06
CA ILE A 74 -10.48 4.01 -15.86
C ILE A 74 -10.64 4.32 -17.35
N ALA A 75 -11.64 5.12 -17.72
CA ALA A 75 -11.87 5.53 -19.10
C ALA A 75 -10.66 6.30 -19.69
N GLY A 76 -10.00 7.11 -18.87
CA GLY A 76 -8.79 7.85 -19.26
C GLY A 76 -7.57 6.97 -19.50
N GLN A 77 -7.55 5.72 -18.98
CA GLN A 77 -6.45 4.78 -19.26
C GLN A 77 -6.53 4.13 -20.65
N GLY A 78 -7.67 4.24 -21.33
CA GLY A 78 -7.90 3.61 -22.63
C GLY A 78 -8.28 2.13 -22.52
N ASP A 79 -7.80 1.32 -23.47
CA ASP A 79 -8.20 -0.10 -23.56
C ASP A 79 -7.60 -0.98 -22.47
N ALA A 80 -6.50 -0.56 -21.84
CA ALA A 80 -5.76 -1.34 -20.87
C ALA A 80 -5.36 -0.51 -19.65
N VAL A 81 -5.73 -0.97 -18.48
CA VAL A 81 -5.36 -0.35 -17.19
C VAL A 81 -4.10 -1.00 -16.65
N ALA A 82 -3.03 -0.22 -16.47
CA ALA A 82 -1.75 -0.67 -15.91
C ALA A 82 -1.87 -0.90 -14.39
N ILE A 83 -2.23 -2.12 -14.00
CA ILE A 83 -2.47 -2.46 -12.60
C ILE A 83 -1.21 -2.41 -11.75
N VAL A 84 -0.08 -2.82 -12.29
CA VAL A 84 1.20 -2.83 -11.55
C VAL A 84 1.60 -1.41 -11.16
N ASP A 85 1.50 -0.46 -12.08
CA ASP A 85 1.83 0.94 -11.82
C ASP A 85 0.94 1.53 -10.71
N ALA A 86 -0.36 1.23 -10.73
CA ALA A 86 -1.29 1.66 -9.69
C ALA A 86 -0.93 1.08 -8.32
N VAL A 87 -0.59 -0.21 -8.27
CA VAL A 87 -0.16 -0.89 -7.04
C VAL A 87 1.16 -0.32 -6.53
N ASP A 88 2.14 -0.10 -7.40
CA ASP A 88 3.45 0.43 -7.03
C ASP A 88 3.36 1.86 -6.47
N ILE A 89 2.53 2.70 -7.08
CA ILE A 89 2.30 4.07 -6.58
C ILE A 89 1.63 4.02 -5.20
N TYR A 90 0.62 3.17 -5.04
CA TYR A 90 -0.05 2.99 -3.75
C TYR A 90 0.90 2.44 -2.68
N ALA A 91 1.66 1.40 -3.00
CA ALA A 91 2.61 0.77 -2.07
C ALA A 91 3.68 1.76 -1.59
N ARG A 92 4.16 2.63 -2.47
CA ARG A 92 5.12 3.69 -2.13
C ARG A 92 4.54 4.67 -1.12
N LYS A 93 3.29 5.11 -1.32
CA LYS A 93 2.58 5.99 -0.39
C LYS A 93 2.29 5.31 0.95
N ALA A 94 1.91 4.02 0.92
CA ALA A 94 1.73 3.23 2.13
C ALA A 94 3.03 3.10 2.93
N GLY A 95 4.16 2.84 2.26
CA GLY A 95 5.48 2.80 2.90
C GLY A 95 5.89 4.15 3.50
N GLU A 96 5.58 5.28 2.83
CA GLU A 96 5.79 6.61 3.40
C GLU A 96 4.95 6.84 4.65
N PHE A 97 3.71 6.39 4.63
CA PHE A 97 2.82 6.47 5.79
C PHE A 97 3.34 5.62 6.96
N ASP A 98 3.72 4.37 6.70
CA ASP A 98 4.24 3.46 7.73
C ASP A 98 5.50 4.04 8.38
N LYS A 99 6.45 4.53 7.58
CA LYS A 99 7.65 5.17 8.10
C LYS A 99 7.31 6.38 8.99
N TRP A 100 6.43 7.25 8.51
CA TRP A 100 5.98 8.40 9.30
C TRP A 100 5.33 7.97 10.62
N LEU A 101 4.47 6.95 10.58
CA LEU A 101 3.77 6.45 11.78
C LEU A 101 4.76 5.87 12.80
N PHE A 102 5.71 5.05 12.35
CA PHE A 102 6.76 4.51 13.23
C PHE A 102 7.61 5.61 13.85
N ASP A 103 8.04 6.60 13.05
CA ASP A 103 8.81 7.75 13.55
C ASP A 103 8.02 8.52 14.62
N ARG A 104 6.71 8.71 14.42
CA ARG A 104 5.84 9.39 15.39
C ARG A 104 5.61 8.61 16.67
N ILE A 105 5.40 7.29 16.56
CA ILE A 105 5.26 6.42 17.71
C ILE A 105 6.56 6.39 18.51
N ALA A 106 7.68 6.21 17.84
CA ALA A 106 9.00 6.22 18.49
C ALA A 106 9.24 7.53 19.24
N LEU A 107 8.99 8.67 18.60
CA LEU A 107 9.15 9.97 19.23
C LEU A 107 8.25 10.16 20.46
N LYS A 108 6.99 9.72 20.38
CA LYS A 108 6.02 9.86 21.48
C LYS A 108 6.34 8.98 22.67
N TYR A 109 6.81 7.76 22.43
CA TYR A 109 7.02 6.75 23.44
C TYR A 109 8.49 6.41 23.66
N GLN A 110 9.41 7.32 23.26
CA GLN A 110 10.85 7.08 23.33
C GLN A 110 11.31 6.68 24.75
N THR A 111 10.80 7.35 25.77
CA THR A 111 11.16 7.07 27.17
C THR A 111 10.75 5.67 27.60
N GLU A 112 9.53 5.26 27.25
CA GLU A 112 9.00 3.93 27.57
C GLU A 112 9.72 2.84 26.78
N ILE A 113 10.02 3.08 25.51
CA ILE A 113 10.78 2.15 24.66
C ILE A 113 12.19 1.97 25.23
N ASP A 114 12.88 3.06 25.59
CA ASP A 114 14.23 3.01 26.16
C ASP A 114 14.24 2.29 27.51
N ALA A 115 13.22 2.49 28.36
CA ALA A 115 13.08 1.79 29.62
C ALA A 115 12.90 0.28 29.39
N HIS A 116 12.01 -0.11 28.50
CA HIS A 116 11.78 -1.52 28.15
C HIS A 116 13.02 -2.20 27.57
N LEU A 117 13.74 -1.52 26.67
CA LEU A 117 14.98 -2.05 26.10
C LEU A 117 16.04 -2.28 27.19
N ARG A 118 16.18 -1.38 28.17
CA ARG A 118 17.08 -1.56 29.32
C ARG A 118 16.69 -2.78 30.13
N GLU A 119 15.41 -2.94 30.46
CA GLU A 119 14.91 -4.13 31.17
C GLU A 119 15.22 -5.43 30.42
N CYS A 120 15.05 -5.44 29.10
CA CYS A 120 15.40 -6.61 28.28
C CYS A 120 16.91 -6.92 28.32
N VAL A 121 17.76 -5.91 28.26
CA VAL A 121 19.23 -6.09 28.36
C VAL A 121 19.62 -6.61 29.74
N ASP A 122 19.04 -6.05 30.81
CA ASP A 122 19.32 -6.48 32.16
C ASP A 122 18.84 -7.90 32.43
N PHE A 123 17.65 -8.25 31.92
CA PHE A 123 17.15 -9.63 31.98
C PHE A 123 18.06 -10.62 31.25
N ASN A 124 18.49 -10.30 30.03
CA ASN A 124 19.38 -11.17 29.26
C ASN A 124 20.73 -11.34 29.95
N ARG A 125 21.29 -10.28 30.52
CA ARG A 125 22.54 -10.35 31.28
C ARG A 125 22.40 -11.26 32.51
N GLU A 126 21.30 -11.16 33.26
CA GLU A 126 21.05 -11.98 34.40
C GLU A 126 20.79 -13.44 34.00
N TYR A 127 20.06 -13.67 32.93
CA TYR A 127 19.85 -15.01 32.36
C TYR A 127 21.18 -15.68 31.98
N ASP A 128 22.05 -14.97 31.27
CA ASP A 128 23.37 -15.49 30.90
C ASP A 128 24.24 -15.76 32.10
N ARG A 129 24.17 -14.94 33.16
CA ARG A 129 24.89 -15.16 34.42
C ARG A 129 24.45 -16.44 35.13
N VAL A 130 23.17 -16.77 35.09
CA VAL A 130 22.59 -17.93 35.78
C VAL A 130 22.70 -19.22 34.97
N PHE A 131 22.48 -19.12 33.65
CA PHE A 131 22.31 -20.28 32.78
C PHE A 131 23.33 -20.39 31.65
N GLY A 132 24.15 -19.38 31.44
CA GLY A 132 25.11 -19.29 30.32
C GLY A 132 26.50 -19.86 30.64
N GLY A 133 26.62 -20.68 31.64
CA GLY A 133 27.90 -21.33 32.05
C GLY A 133 28.27 -22.53 31.23
#